data_a0f6a031a5f18d5e241ebe981144a337
#
_entry.id   a0f6a031a5f18d5e241ebe981144a337
#
_cell.length_a   1.000
_cell.length_b   1.000
_cell.length_c   1.000
_cell.angle_alpha   90.00
_cell.angle_beta   90.00
_cell.angle_gamma   90.00
#
_symmetry.space_group_name_H-M   'P 1'
#
loop_
_entity.id
_entity.type
_entity.pdbx_description
1 polymer ?
#
loop_
_entity_poly.entity_id
_entity_poly.type
_entity_poly.pdbx_seq_one_letter_code
_entity_poly.pdbx_strand_id
1 'polypeptide(L)'
;MAEMETATLQRPRIGAEEVRQAAQILKKYKQGKAHLESRIIDNEQFWKMRHWQQMEKNGQGGNPADPQPTSGWLVNCILSKHADAMDCYPEPTVLPREEGDRMEAGKLTKILPVVLKQNQFKRTYSDAWWYKLKSGCAAYGVFWDAGKLGGLGDIAIRRMDLLNLFWEPGVRDIQDSENFFSTELVSNAQLLRMYPQLEGKLGGGSFTVSRFLYDDTVDTSDKSLVVDWYYHTSDGGRKVLQYCKFVGDTVLYATENDTKVPTEERVAGFEPDGTPRVENVPMGLPMSLRGWYDHGKYPFVFDVLFPEEGTPCGYGYIDLCKSPQKQIDLMNQAILKNTLAAATPRFFVRADGAVNENEYADWTKPFVHTNGNLGSDSIAPIHTAGLDSVYVAILQSKIAEMKETAGNRDVANGGVASGVTAATAIAALQEAGGKLSRNMIDDGYEAFSDVVTLCIELIRQFYSLPRQFRLLGGEFASYDNAGLQPVAMSDGVEVSYRVPTFDLEISAQQENPYKTMEYNQLALQLFQMGFFRSDMAEQALRCLELMQFRSKDTLAEVIRQGQKETDQKAWLTEALRRAVTLLDKSQGTHLAEALERELEKRESSGGKAAALRSSDAVTRQRQATRQAVRPR
;
A
#
# COMPACT_ATOMS: atom_id res chain seq x y z
N MET A 1 -35.29 -31.33 38.47
CA MET A 1 -35.08 -29.94 38.14
C MET A 1 -33.81 -29.52 38.84
N ALA A 2 -32.68 -29.61 38.20
CA ALA A 2 -31.40 -29.12 38.68
C ALA A 2 -31.26 -27.67 38.18
N GLU A 3 -31.27 -26.74 39.12
CA GLU A 3 -30.86 -25.36 38.84
C GLU A 3 -29.39 -25.38 38.40
N MET A 4 -29.19 -25.15 37.11
CA MET A 4 -27.87 -24.75 36.63
C MET A 4 -27.63 -23.34 37.16
N GLU A 5 -26.94 -23.24 38.29
CA GLU A 5 -26.25 -22.02 38.69
C GLU A 5 -25.30 -21.62 37.56
N THR A 6 -25.68 -20.63 36.81
CA THR A 6 -24.79 -19.88 35.94
C THR A 6 -23.76 -19.19 36.84
N ALA A 7 -22.62 -19.87 37.05
CA ALA A 7 -21.43 -19.23 37.58
C ALA A 7 -21.03 -18.14 36.61
N THR A 8 -21.51 -16.94 36.81
CA THR A 8 -20.96 -15.72 36.21
C THR A 8 -19.54 -15.59 36.72
N LEU A 9 -18.58 -16.07 35.95
CA LEU A 9 -17.17 -15.72 36.12
C LEU A 9 -17.09 -14.20 36.05
N GLN A 10 -17.07 -13.55 37.20
CA GLN A 10 -16.79 -12.13 37.32
C GLN A 10 -15.36 -11.92 36.83
N ARG A 11 -15.20 -11.65 35.54
CA ARG A 11 -13.91 -11.21 35.01
C ARG A 11 -13.56 -9.85 35.63
N PRO A 12 -12.29 -9.60 35.95
CA PRO A 12 -11.87 -8.31 36.46
C PRO A 12 -12.25 -7.22 35.48
N ARG A 13 -12.96 -6.21 35.93
CA ARG A 13 -13.26 -5.03 35.15
C ARG A 13 -11.99 -4.20 35.03
N ILE A 14 -11.75 -3.65 33.86
CA ILE A 14 -10.66 -2.70 33.66
C ILE A 14 -10.98 -1.40 34.37
N GLY A 15 -10.16 -1.02 35.34
CA GLY A 15 -10.26 0.22 36.11
C GLY A 15 -8.97 1.04 36.06
N ALA A 16 -8.85 2.00 36.99
CA ALA A 16 -7.67 2.88 37.06
C ALA A 16 -6.37 2.15 37.44
N GLU A 17 -6.46 1.02 38.17
CA GLU A 17 -5.28 0.26 38.57
C GLU A 17 -4.68 -0.52 37.41
N GLU A 18 -5.52 -1.20 36.61
CA GLU A 18 -5.11 -1.93 35.40
C GLU A 18 -4.52 -0.98 34.36
N VAL A 19 -5.11 0.21 34.21
CA VAL A 19 -4.58 1.25 33.32
C VAL A 19 -3.21 1.76 33.78
N ARG A 20 -2.98 1.91 35.10
CA ARG A 20 -1.63 2.25 35.61
C ARG A 20 -0.61 1.17 35.31
N GLN A 21 -0.97 -0.10 35.44
CA GLN A 21 -0.11 -1.22 35.05
C GLN A 21 0.18 -1.20 33.56
N ALA A 22 -0.84 -1.01 32.73
CA ALA A 22 -0.68 -0.85 31.28
C ALA A 22 0.23 0.33 30.90
N ALA A 23 0.11 1.46 31.60
CA ALA A 23 0.98 2.62 31.40
C ALA A 23 2.46 2.33 31.79
N GLN A 24 2.70 1.49 32.80
CA GLN A 24 4.05 1.04 33.15
C GLN A 24 4.62 0.11 32.07
N ILE A 25 3.82 -0.81 31.53
CA ILE A 25 4.21 -1.68 30.40
C ILE A 25 4.54 -0.82 29.18
N LEU A 26 3.69 0.15 28.84
CA LEU A 26 3.91 1.09 27.73
C LEU A 26 5.24 1.85 27.90
N LYS A 27 5.55 2.29 29.12
CA LYS A 27 6.83 2.97 29.41
C LYS A 27 8.02 2.04 29.19
N LYS A 28 7.91 0.77 29.58
CA LYS A 28 8.94 -0.25 29.35
C LYS A 28 9.11 -0.52 27.85
N TYR A 29 8.03 -0.65 27.10
CA TYR A 29 8.07 -0.86 25.65
C TYR A 29 8.70 0.33 24.91
N LYS A 30 8.38 1.55 25.34
CA LYS A 30 9.03 2.75 24.82
C LYS A 30 10.54 2.75 25.07
N GLN A 31 11.00 2.34 26.25
CA GLN A 31 12.42 2.24 26.53
C GLN A 31 13.12 1.23 25.61
N GLY A 32 12.50 0.07 25.38
CA GLY A 32 13.02 -0.93 24.46
C GLY A 32 13.12 -0.46 23.01
N LYS A 33 12.27 0.51 22.62
CA LYS A 33 12.19 1.05 21.26
C LYS A 33 13.07 2.30 21.02
N ALA A 34 13.75 2.82 22.04
CA ALA A 34 14.46 4.11 22.00
C ALA A 34 15.47 4.22 20.85
N HIS A 35 16.20 3.15 20.53
CA HIS A 35 17.15 3.12 19.41
C HIS A 35 16.45 3.25 18.06
N LEU A 36 15.35 2.53 17.87
CA LEU A 36 14.56 2.61 16.64
C LEU A 36 13.97 4.01 16.45
N GLU A 37 13.44 4.62 17.52
CA GLU A 37 12.91 5.99 17.46
C GLU A 37 13.97 7.00 17.05
N SER A 38 15.17 6.93 17.65
CA SER A 38 16.31 7.79 17.28
C SER A 38 16.71 7.60 15.82
N ARG A 39 16.80 6.32 15.35
CA ARG A 39 17.14 5.99 13.97
C ARG A 39 16.12 6.57 12.98
N ILE A 40 14.82 6.43 13.25
CA ILE A 40 13.75 6.97 12.41
C ILE A 40 13.84 8.50 12.29
N ILE A 41 14.05 9.20 13.41
CA ILE A 41 14.18 10.66 13.44
C ILE A 41 15.42 11.12 12.68
N ASP A 42 16.57 10.46 12.89
CA ASP A 42 17.81 10.80 12.19
C ASP A 42 17.68 10.55 10.67
N ASN A 43 17.03 9.46 10.27
CA ASN A 43 16.77 9.17 8.86
C ASN A 43 15.87 10.22 8.20
N GLU A 44 14.86 10.74 8.90
CA GLU A 44 14.03 11.81 8.38
C GLU A 44 14.83 13.11 8.18
N GLN A 45 15.81 13.43 9.05
CA GLN A 45 16.70 14.57 8.84
C GLN A 45 17.60 14.38 7.62
N PHE A 46 18.13 13.15 7.40
CA PHE A 46 18.86 12.82 6.19
C PHE A 46 18.02 12.98 4.93
N TRP A 47 16.77 12.53 4.97
CA TRP A 47 15.82 12.72 3.88
C TRP A 47 15.59 14.20 3.55
N LYS A 48 15.52 15.07 4.58
CA LYS A 48 15.40 16.52 4.44
C LYS A 48 16.71 17.21 4.04
N MET A 49 17.74 16.46 3.66
CA MET A 49 19.07 16.94 3.28
C MET A 49 19.78 17.76 4.36
N ARG A 50 19.46 17.52 5.64
CA ARG A 50 20.09 18.18 6.79
C ARG A 50 21.30 17.38 7.28
N HIS A 51 22.16 16.93 6.35
CA HIS A 51 23.27 16.02 6.63
C HIS A 51 24.27 16.62 7.60
N TRP A 52 24.62 17.88 7.42
CA TRP A 52 25.61 18.59 8.25
C TRP A 52 25.16 18.75 9.70
N GLN A 53 23.89 19.07 9.93
CA GLN A 53 23.33 19.13 11.28
C GLN A 53 23.47 17.80 12.03
N GLN A 54 23.30 16.67 11.32
CA GLN A 54 23.48 15.35 11.91
C GLN A 54 24.96 14.99 12.10
N MET A 55 25.86 15.43 11.20
CA MET A 55 27.29 15.23 11.34
C MET A 55 27.86 16.06 12.49
N GLU A 56 27.43 17.31 12.67
CA GLU A 56 27.79 18.20 13.78
C GLU A 56 27.36 17.62 15.14
N LYS A 57 26.12 17.13 15.24
CA LYS A 57 25.58 16.46 16.43
C LYS A 57 26.44 15.26 16.86
N ASN A 58 27.04 14.57 15.89
CA ASN A 58 27.91 13.41 16.10
C ASN A 58 29.41 13.77 16.19
N GLY A 59 29.77 15.06 16.21
CA GLY A 59 31.15 15.52 16.29
C GLY A 59 31.95 15.36 14.98
N GLN A 60 31.29 15.12 13.85
CA GLN A 60 31.91 14.90 12.53
C GLN A 60 31.77 16.10 11.59
N GLY A 61 31.11 17.17 12.00
CA GLY A 61 30.75 18.32 11.15
C GLY A 61 31.91 19.26 10.80
N GLY A 62 33.08 19.15 11.44
CA GLY A 62 34.19 20.06 11.25
C GLY A 62 33.92 21.45 11.86
N ASN A 63 34.55 22.50 11.28
CA ASN A 63 34.34 23.88 11.73
C ASN A 63 33.04 24.43 11.11
N PRO A 64 32.12 25.05 11.88
CA PRO A 64 30.88 25.65 11.35
C PRO A 64 31.12 26.75 10.29
N ALA A 65 32.32 27.34 10.23
CA ALA A 65 32.70 28.32 9.21
C ALA A 65 33.11 27.66 7.87
N ASP A 66 33.29 26.35 7.82
CA ASP A 66 33.62 25.64 6.59
C ASP A 66 32.39 25.52 5.66
N PRO A 67 32.59 25.48 4.34
CA PRO A 67 31.49 25.22 3.40
C PRO A 67 30.80 23.89 3.71
N GLN A 68 29.47 23.87 3.63
CA GLN A 68 28.65 22.69 3.93
C GLN A 68 27.88 22.21 2.68
N PRO A 69 28.55 21.75 1.62
CA PRO A 69 27.90 21.26 0.42
C PRO A 69 27.09 20.00 0.73
N THR A 70 25.86 19.93 0.23
CA THR A 70 24.99 18.77 0.38
C THR A 70 24.61 18.26 -0.99
N SER A 71 24.75 16.98 -1.23
CA SER A 71 24.37 16.33 -2.48
C SER A 71 23.18 15.39 -2.29
N GLY A 72 22.28 15.33 -3.28
CA GLY A 72 21.03 14.59 -3.20
C GLY A 72 21.07 13.15 -3.75
N TRP A 73 22.22 12.47 -3.73
CA TRP A 73 22.35 11.11 -4.27
C TRP A 73 21.44 10.11 -3.55
N LEU A 74 21.38 10.19 -2.23
CA LEU A 74 20.49 9.38 -1.40
C LEU A 74 19.02 9.60 -1.77
N VAL A 75 18.62 10.85 -1.92
CA VAL A 75 17.25 11.23 -2.28
C VAL A 75 16.88 10.64 -3.65
N ASN A 76 17.78 10.74 -4.63
CA ASN A 76 17.57 10.17 -5.97
C ASN A 76 17.37 8.64 -5.94
N CYS A 77 18.15 7.93 -5.10
CA CYS A 77 17.98 6.49 -4.94
C CYS A 77 16.58 6.13 -4.40
N ILE A 78 16.11 6.85 -3.39
CA ILE A 78 14.77 6.60 -2.79
C ILE A 78 13.65 6.95 -3.76
N LEU A 79 13.77 8.06 -4.50
CA LEU A 79 12.80 8.46 -5.53
C LEU A 79 12.63 7.37 -6.60
N SER A 80 13.72 6.80 -7.08
CA SER A 80 13.70 5.71 -8.07
C SER A 80 13.00 4.47 -7.51
N LYS A 81 13.32 4.04 -6.28
CA LYS A 81 12.69 2.87 -5.65
C LYS A 81 11.20 3.07 -5.36
N HIS A 82 10.81 4.28 -4.98
CA HIS A 82 9.40 4.61 -4.80
C HIS A 82 8.64 4.55 -6.13
N ALA A 83 9.23 5.04 -7.23
CA ALA A 83 8.62 4.95 -8.55
C ALA A 83 8.43 3.49 -8.98
N ASP A 84 9.48 2.62 -8.82
CA ASP A 84 9.39 1.19 -9.10
C ASP A 84 8.22 0.53 -8.35
N ALA A 85 8.03 0.89 -7.06
CA ALA A 85 6.95 0.35 -6.24
C ALA A 85 5.56 0.84 -6.69
N MET A 86 5.45 2.09 -7.14
CA MET A 86 4.18 2.64 -7.62
C MET A 86 3.78 2.10 -8.98
N ASP A 87 4.75 1.72 -9.81
CA ASP A 87 4.50 1.06 -11.10
C ASP A 87 3.95 -0.37 -10.92
N CYS A 88 4.17 -0.96 -9.75
CA CYS A 88 3.70 -2.30 -9.39
C CYS A 88 2.64 -2.26 -8.28
N TYR A 89 1.63 -1.39 -8.39
CA TYR A 89 0.54 -1.28 -7.41
C TYR A 89 -0.24 -2.61 -7.31
N PRO A 90 -0.50 -3.14 -6.08
CA PRO A 90 -1.13 -4.44 -5.91
C PRO A 90 -2.64 -4.44 -6.20
N GLU A 91 -3.13 -5.52 -6.80
CA GLU A 91 -4.55 -5.81 -6.99
C GLU A 91 -4.85 -7.20 -6.40
N PRO A 92 -5.84 -7.33 -5.47
CA PRO A 92 -6.12 -8.59 -4.82
C PRO A 92 -7.10 -9.44 -5.64
N THR A 93 -6.82 -10.73 -5.74
CA THR A 93 -7.73 -11.76 -6.25
C THR A 93 -7.98 -12.77 -5.15
N VAL A 94 -9.25 -13.02 -4.82
CA VAL A 94 -9.65 -13.97 -3.79
C VAL A 94 -9.89 -15.32 -4.42
N LEU A 95 -9.21 -16.35 -3.93
CA LEU A 95 -9.32 -17.72 -4.38
C LEU A 95 -10.06 -18.57 -3.35
N PRO A 96 -11.03 -19.39 -3.75
CA PRO A 96 -11.73 -20.29 -2.83
C PRO A 96 -10.82 -21.47 -2.47
N ARG A 97 -10.79 -21.86 -1.19
CA ARG A 97 -10.16 -23.13 -0.78
C ARG A 97 -11.05 -24.33 -1.07
N GLU A 98 -12.36 -24.12 -1.08
CA GLU A 98 -13.34 -25.16 -1.34
C GLU A 98 -14.28 -24.75 -2.47
N GLU A 99 -14.79 -25.73 -3.22
CA GLU A 99 -15.68 -25.50 -4.38
C GLU A 99 -16.94 -24.69 -3.99
N GLY A 100 -17.48 -24.93 -2.78
CA GLY A 100 -18.66 -24.22 -2.26
C GLY A 100 -18.45 -22.72 -2.08
N ASP A 101 -17.21 -22.26 -1.91
CA ASP A 101 -16.88 -20.86 -1.63
C ASP A 101 -16.56 -20.06 -2.90
N ARG A 102 -16.60 -20.72 -4.08
CA ARG A 102 -16.24 -20.10 -5.38
C ARG A 102 -17.07 -18.87 -5.72
N MET A 103 -18.36 -18.92 -5.45
CA MET A 103 -19.24 -17.76 -5.72
C MET A 103 -18.89 -16.56 -4.82
N GLU A 104 -18.61 -16.84 -3.55
CA GLU A 104 -18.29 -15.80 -2.57
C GLU A 104 -16.91 -15.18 -2.83
N ALA A 105 -15.91 -16.02 -3.15
CA ALA A 105 -14.60 -15.55 -3.58
C ALA A 105 -14.68 -14.61 -4.80
N GLY A 106 -15.53 -14.97 -5.79
CA GLY A 106 -15.77 -14.14 -6.96
C GLY A 106 -16.44 -12.79 -6.65
N LYS A 107 -17.34 -12.75 -5.65
CA LYS A 107 -17.93 -11.48 -5.18
C LYS A 107 -16.90 -10.64 -4.45
N LEU A 108 -16.13 -11.22 -3.53
CA LEU A 108 -15.08 -10.54 -2.78
C LEU A 108 -14.02 -9.93 -3.71
N THR A 109 -13.57 -10.67 -4.73
CA THR A 109 -12.63 -10.17 -5.74
C THR A 109 -13.13 -8.90 -6.42
N LYS A 110 -14.44 -8.76 -6.64
CA LYS A 110 -15.04 -7.57 -7.26
C LYS A 110 -15.24 -6.41 -6.28
N ILE A 111 -15.48 -6.69 -4.99
CA ILE A 111 -15.82 -5.70 -3.97
C ILE A 111 -14.57 -5.10 -3.31
N LEU A 112 -13.55 -5.91 -3.02
CA LEU A 112 -12.33 -5.46 -2.36
C LEU A 112 -11.65 -4.27 -3.04
N PRO A 113 -11.47 -4.23 -4.37
CA PRO A 113 -10.91 -3.06 -5.05
C PRO A 113 -11.75 -1.79 -4.84
N VAL A 114 -13.09 -1.92 -4.69
CA VAL A 114 -13.98 -0.77 -4.41
C VAL A 114 -13.77 -0.28 -2.97
N VAL A 115 -13.69 -1.19 -2.00
CA VAL A 115 -13.41 -0.86 -0.59
C VAL A 115 -12.05 -0.16 -0.46
N LEU A 116 -11.01 -0.68 -1.11
CA LEU A 116 -9.67 -0.06 -1.16
C LEU A 116 -9.73 1.34 -1.78
N LYS A 117 -10.46 1.50 -2.88
CA LYS A 117 -10.61 2.80 -3.56
C LYS A 117 -11.35 3.81 -2.70
N GLN A 118 -12.43 3.42 -1.99
CA GLN A 118 -13.16 4.27 -1.06
C GLN A 118 -12.29 4.76 0.10
N ASN A 119 -11.34 3.93 0.54
CA ASN A 119 -10.34 4.27 1.54
C ASN A 119 -9.13 5.04 0.98
N GLN A 120 -9.12 5.42 -0.30
CA GLN A 120 -7.97 6.07 -0.96
C GLN A 120 -6.67 5.28 -0.76
N PHE A 121 -6.77 3.95 -0.79
CA PHE A 121 -5.65 3.08 -0.43
C PHE A 121 -4.39 3.31 -1.30
N LYS A 122 -4.54 3.69 -2.57
CA LYS A 122 -3.39 4.04 -3.44
C LYS A 122 -2.53 5.16 -2.83
N ARG A 123 -3.16 6.16 -2.19
CA ARG A 123 -2.45 7.22 -1.47
C ARG A 123 -1.79 6.69 -0.19
N THR A 124 -2.55 5.93 0.60
CA THR A 124 -2.03 5.31 1.83
C THR A 124 -0.84 4.39 1.53
N TYR A 125 -0.91 3.62 0.45
CA TYR A 125 0.17 2.76 -0.04
C TYR A 125 1.41 3.57 -0.44
N SER A 126 1.24 4.62 -1.23
CA SER A 126 2.34 5.52 -1.58
C SER A 126 2.99 6.14 -0.34
N ASP A 127 2.18 6.66 0.59
CA ASP A 127 2.67 7.23 1.84
C ASP A 127 3.41 6.18 2.70
N ALA A 128 2.92 4.95 2.75
CA ALA A 128 3.58 3.84 3.46
C ALA A 128 4.94 3.50 2.83
N TRP A 129 5.03 3.44 1.50
CA TRP A 129 6.27 3.18 0.80
C TRP A 129 7.35 4.24 1.06
N TRP A 130 6.99 5.52 1.15
CA TRP A 130 7.95 6.55 1.58
C TRP A 130 8.58 6.24 2.94
N TYR A 131 7.77 5.80 3.91
CA TYR A 131 8.26 5.44 5.24
C TYR A 131 9.03 4.13 5.23
N LYS A 132 8.56 3.11 4.52
CA LYS A 132 9.27 1.84 4.33
C LYS A 132 10.69 2.06 3.79
N LEU A 133 10.82 2.85 2.74
CA LEU A 133 12.12 3.14 2.12
C LEU A 133 13.05 3.96 3.03
N LYS A 134 12.49 4.92 3.79
CA LYS A 134 13.27 5.77 4.69
C LYS A 134 13.65 5.09 6.01
N SER A 135 12.70 4.44 6.65
CA SER A 135 12.82 3.95 8.03
C SER A 135 12.91 2.43 8.14
N GLY A 136 12.75 1.71 7.02
CA GLY A 136 12.84 0.26 6.97
C GLY A 136 11.54 -0.48 7.29
N CYS A 137 10.53 0.23 7.77
CA CYS A 137 9.23 -0.33 8.09
C CYS A 137 8.13 0.72 7.90
N ALA A 138 7.00 0.29 7.35
CA ALA A 138 5.74 1.01 7.38
C ALA A 138 4.71 0.21 8.16
N ALA A 139 3.72 0.89 8.74
CA ALA A 139 2.63 0.24 9.46
C ALA A 139 1.29 0.66 8.88
N TYR A 140 0.45 -0.31 8.58
CA TYR A 140 -0.94 -0.12 8.23
C TYR A 140 -1.82 -0.43 9.43
N GLY A 141 -2.88 0.35 9.62
CA GLY A 141 -3.96 0.04 10.56
C GLY A 141 -5.25 -0.22 9.78
N VAL A 142 -5.93 -1.31 10.09
CA VAL A 142 -7.19 -1.73 9.46
C VAL A 142 -8.26 -1.80 10.54
N PHE A 143 -9.17 -0.83 10.53
CA PHE A 143 -10.14 -0.64 11.60
C PHE A 143 -11.57 -0.63 11.06
N TRP A 144 -12.52 -0.89 11.94
CA TRP A 144 -13.92 -0.59 11.73
C TRP A 144 -14.23 0.82 12.26
N ASP A 145 -14.75 1.68 11.43
CA ASP A 145 -15.18 3.03 11.80
C ASP A 145 -16.72 3.12 11.75
N ALA A 146 -17.33 3.03 12.92
CA ALA A 146 -18.79 3.08 13.07
C ALA A 146 -19.40 4.44 12.68
N GLY A 147 -18.62 5.51 12.62
CA GLY A 147 -19.08 6.85 12.24
C GLY A 147 -19.24 7.07 10.73
N LYS A 148 -18.66 6.19 9.91
CA LYS A 148 -18.77 6.29 8.46
C LYS A 148 -20.20 5.99 7.96
N LEU A 149 -20.52 6.48 6.77
CA LEU A 149 -21.79 6.24 6.07
C LEU A 149 -23.05 6.54 6.92
N GLY A 150 -23.00 7.61 7.73
CA GLY A 150 -24.14 8.04 8.53
C GLY A 150 -24.51 7.09 9.69
N GLY A 151 -23.53 6.33 10.20
CA GLY A 151 -23.72 5.40 11.30
C GLY A 151 -23.81 3.93 10.88
N LEU A 152 -23.84 3.62 9.58
CA LEU A 152 -23.75 2.25 9.09
C LEU A 152 -22.38 1.63 9.36
N GLY A 153 -21.34 2.48 9.54
CA GLY A 153 -19.97 2.08 9.70
C GLY A 153 -19.31 1.61 8.40
N ASP A 154 -18.00 1.64 8.32
CA ASP A 154 -17.23 1.08 7.21
C ASP A 154 -15.77 0.84 7.60
N ILE A 155 -15.05 0.06 6.78
CA ILE A 155 -13.63 -0.18 6.95
C ILE A 155 -12.85 1.12 6.81
N ALA A 156 -11.85 1.31 7.68
CA ALA A 156 -10.90 2.41 7.64
C ALA A 156 -9.48 1.85 7.57
N ILE A 157 -8.77 2.11 6.47
CA ILE A 157 -7.38 1.73 6.28
C ILE A 157 -6.53 2.99 6.37
N ARG A 158 -5.55 3.01 7.27
CA ARG A 158 -4.69 4.17 7.51
C ARG A 158 -3.22 3.75 7.59
N ARG A 159 -2.33 4.63 7.14
CA ARG A 159 -0.92 4.51 7.51
C ARG A 159 -0.77 4.96 8.96
N MET A 160 -0.10 4.14 9.75
CA MET A 160 0.21 4.44 11.14
C MET A 160 1.63 4.99 11.26
N ASP A 161 1.82 5.92 12.21
CA ASP A 161 3.15 6.41 12.54
C ASP A 161 3.83 5.45 13.52
N LEU A 162 4.96 4.90 13.11
CA LEU A 162 5.73 3.98 13.94
C LEU A 162 6.14 4.58 15.29
N LEU A 163 6.33 5.90 15.38
CA LEU A 163 6.69 6.57 16.63
C LEU A 163 5.56 6.51 17.68
N ASN A 164 4.33 6.27 17.23
CA ASN A 164 3.14 6.18 18.07
C ASN A 164 2.69 4.73 18.35
N LEU A 165 3.41 3.72 17.86
CA LEU A 165 3.10 2.31 18.07
C LEU A 165 4.13 1.68 19.01
N PHE A 166 3.67 0.85 19.96
CA PHE A 166 4.54 0.22 20.95
C PHE A 166 4.15 -1.24 21.14
N TRP A 167 5.15 -2.10 21.11
CA TRP A 167 5.03 -3.56 21.22
C TRP A 167 6.11 -4.12 22.15
N GLU A 168 6.01 -5.36 22.49
CA GLU A 168 6.96 -6.05 23.39
C GLU A 168 8.35 -6.12 22.74
N PRO A 169 9.41 -5.68 23.46
CA PRO A 169 10.78 -5.80 22.96
C PRO A 169 11.19 -7.27 22.77
N GLY A 170 11.84 -7.59 21.65
CA GLY A 170 12.35 -8.91 21.35
C GLY A 170 11.41 -9.80 20.54
N VAL A 171 10.16 -9.37 20.26
CA VAL A 171 9.26 -10.10 19.35
C VAL A 171 9.61 -9.80 17.91
N ARG A 172 9.46 -10.80 17.04
CA ARG A 172 9.66 -10.68 15.60
C ARG A 172 8.35 -10.32 14.87
N ASP A 173 7.23 -10.88 15.32
CA ASP A 173 5.90 -10.53 14.85
C ASP A 173 5.14 -9.79 15.95
N ILE A 174 4.47 -8.69 15.57
CA ILE A 174 3.63 -7.93 16.50
C ILE A 174 2.48 -8.76 17.04
N GLN A 175 2.01 -9.79 16.31
CA GLN A 175 0.95 -10.68 16.74
C GLN A 175 1.35 -11.61 17.90
N ASP A 176 2.65 -11.76 18.13
CA ASP A 176 3.22 -12.50 19.27
C ASP A 176 3.39 -11.62 20.51
N SER A 177 3.24 -10.31 20.38
CA SER A 177 3.31 -9.38 21.52
C SER A 177 2.13 -9.61 22.48
N GLU A 178 2.40 -9.67 23.77
CA GLU A 178 1.35 -9.80 24.77
C GLU A 178 0.44 -8.57 24.82
N ASN A 179 1.05 -7.39 24.68
CA ASN A 179 0.35 -6.11 24.65
C ASN A 179 0.80 -5.30 23.44
N PHE A 180 -0.11 -4.54 22.85
CA PHE A 180 0.16 -3.60 21.77
C PHE A 180 -0.50 -2.26 22.07
N PHE A 181 0.24 -1.18 21.93
CA PHE A 181 -0.28 0.17 22.20
C PHE A 181 -0.17 1.05 20.97
N SER A 182 -1.22 1.82 20.72
CA SER A 182 -1.21 2.94 19.80
C SER A 182 -1.51 4.23 20.57
N THR A 183 -0.78 5.30 20.28
CA THR A 183 -0.91 6.57 21.00
C THR A 183 -1.23 7.70 20.04
N GLU A 184 -2.12 8.60 20.46
CA GLU A 184 -2.48 9.77 19.68
C GLU A 184 -2.58 11.00 20.59
N LEU A 185 -2.12 12.17 20.11
CA LEU A 185 -2.32 13.43 20.79
C LEU A 185 -3.58 14.10 20.27
N VAL A 186 -4.55 14.24 21.15
CA VAL A 186 -5.86 14.82 20.85
C VAL A 186 -6.02 16.10 21.67
N SER A 187 -6.65 17.13 21.09
CA SER A 187 -6.86 18.39 21.80
C SER A 187 -7.81 18.18 22.98
N ASN A 188 -7.52 18.85 24.09
CA ASN A 188 -8.33 18.77 25.32
C ASN A 188 -9.79 19.20 25.08
N ALA A 189 -9.99 20.21 24.22
CA ALA A 189 -11.33 20.66 23.86
C ALA A 189 -12.15 19.56 23.12
N GLN A 190 -11.50 18.79 22.24
CA GLN A 190 -12.15 17.68 21.54
C GLN A 190 -12.45 16.51 22.50
N LEU A 191 -11.51 16.19 23.39
CA LEU A 191 -11.69 15.13 24.40
C LEU A 191 -12.83 15.43 25.35
N LEU A 192 -12.96 16.68 25.83
CA LEU A 192 -14.05 17.08 26.72
C LEU A 192 -15.41 17.05 26.04
N ARG A 193 -15.48 17.32 24.72
CA ARG A 193 -16.73 17.19 23.97
C ARG A 193 -17.17 15.74 23.84
N MET A 194 -16.22 14.82 23.60
CA MET A 194 -16.54 13.40 23.43
C MET A 194 -16.71 12.68 24.78
N TYR A 195 -15.94 13.11 25.78
CA TYR A 195 -15.87 12.45 27.10
C TYR A 195 -15.91 13.50 28.22
N PRO A 196 -17.09 14.01 28.60
CA PRO A 196 -17.25 15.02 29.66
C PRO A 196 -16.67 14.60 31.02
N GLN A 197 -16.56 13.29 31.28
CA GLN A 197 -15.98 12.70 32.51
C GLN A 197 -14.49 13.00 32.70
N LEU A 198 -13.82 13.58 31.70
CA LEU A 198 -12.42 13.97 31.75
C LEU A 198 -12.22 15.38 32.32
N GLU A 199 -13.30 16.08 32.68
CA GLU A 199 -13.19 17.45 33.25
C GLU A 199 -12.35 17.43 34.52
N GLY A 200 -11.34 18.29 34.57
CA GLY A 200 -10.38 18.34 35.68
C GLY A 200 -9.33 17.23 35.74
N LYS A 201 -9.32 16.29 34.80
CA LYS A 201 -8.36 15.15 34.77
C LYS A 201 -7.35 15.23 33.62
N LEU A 202 -7.46 16.23 32.74
CA LEU A 202 -6.56 16.43 31.60
C LEU A 202 -5.30 17.19 32.03
N GLY A 203 -4.15 16.89 31.41
CA GLY A 203 -2.91 17.65 31.55
C GLY A 203 -1.86 17.08 32.55
N GLY A 204 -2.08 15.92 33.14
CA GLY A 204 -1.16 15.33 34.14
C GLY A 204 -0.21 14.23 33.64
N GLY A 205 -0.15 13.96 32.34
CA GLY A 205 0.60 12.83 31.80
C GLY A 205 2.12 13.05 31.73
N SER A 206 2.89 12.24 32.46
CA SER A 206 4.36 12.20 32.42
C SER A 206 4.95 11.46 31.20
N PHE A 207 4.12 10.98 30.27
CA PHE A 207 4.55 10.20 29.13
C PHE A 207 4.66 11.08 27.87
N THR A 208 5.86 11.17 27.33
CA THR A 208 6.14 11.89 26.07
C THR A 208 6.43 10.91 24.96
N VAL A 209 5.80 11.11 23.81
CA VAL A 209 6.06 10.35 22.58
C VAL A 209 7.08 11.09 21.73
N SER A 210 8.05 10.35 21.19
CA SER A 210 9.02 10.88 20.23
C SER A 210 8.30 11.33 18.95
N ARG A 211 8.77 12.39 18.32
CA ARG A 211 8.17 12.95 17.11
C ARG A 211 9.24 13.31 16.10
N PHE A 212 8.84 13.35 14.84
CA PHE A 212 9.63 13.98 13.80
C PHE A 212 9.84 15.46 14.11
N LEU A 213 11.01 15.98 13.74
CA LEU A 213 11.25 17.41 13.77
C LEU A 213 10.42 18.07 12.69
N TYR A 214 9.49 18.91 13.10
CA TYR A 214 8.71 19.77 12.20
C TYR A 214 9.47 21.05 11.91
N ASP A 215 9.26 21.61 10.74
CA ASP A 215 9.81 22.93 10.38
C ASP A 215 9.01 24.04 11.06
N ASP A 216 7.72 23.77 11.34
CA ASP A 216 6.85 24.66 12.10
C ASP A 216 6.83 24.32 13.59
N THR A 217 6.67 25.33 14.43
CA THR A 217 6.48 25.15 15.87
C THR A 217 5.05 24.65 16.14
N VAL A 218 4.92 23.44 16.69
CA VAL A 218 3.63 22.86 17.07
C VAL A 218 3.47 22.95 18.58
N ASP A 219 2.51 23.76 19.04
CA ASP A 219 2.12 23.80 20.43
C ASP A 219 1.31 22.52 20.78
N THR A 220 1.70 21.87 21.84
CA THR A 220 1.05 20.66 22.35
C THR A 220 0.60 20.79 23.79
N SER A 221 0.65 22.00 24.36
CA SER A 221 0.28 22.26 25.76
C SER A 221 -1.21 22.03 26.03
N ASP A 222 -2.05 22.21 25.00
CA ASP A 222 -3.50 22.00 25.05
C ASP A 222 -3.93 20.59 24.62
N LYS A 223 -2.98 19.65 24.48
CA LYS A 223 -3.25 18.28 24.04
C LYS A 223 -2.95 17.26 25.12
N SER A 224 -3.76 16.21 25.15
CA SER A 224 -3.54 15.06 26.01
C SER A 224 -3.28 13.80 25.18
N LEU A 225 -2.47 12.89 25.73
CA LEU A 225 -2.15 11.64 25.10
C LEU A 225 -3.29 10.65 25.35
N VAL A 226 -3.93 10.22 24.27
CA VAL A 226 -4.87 9.11 24.27
C VAL A 226 -4.10 7.85 23.94
N VAL A 227 -4.36 6.79 24.71
CA VAL A 227 -3.73 5.49 24.52
C VAL A 227 -4.80 4.47 24.16
N ASP A 228 -4.60 3.80 23.04
CA ASP A 228 -5.35 2.64 22.61
C ASP A 228 -4.52 1.39 22.96
N TRP A 229 -4.99 0.59 23.88
CA TRP A 229 -4.33 -0.61 24.39
C TRP A 229 -5.05 -1.83 23.88
N TYR A 230 -4.34 -2.67 23.15
CA TYR A 230 -4.77 -3.97 22.64
C TYR A 230 -4.01 -5.06 23.41
N TYR A 231 -4.70 -6.09 23.84
CA TYR A 231 -4.11 -7.22 24.56
C TYR A 231 -4.93 -8.49 24.36
N HIS A 232 -4.31 -9.64 24.61
CA HIS A 232 -4.98 -10.91 24.46
C HIS A 232 -5.38 -11.48 25.82
N THR A 233 -6.60 -12.00 25.89
CA THR A 233 -7.06 -12.86 27.00
C THR A 233 -7.29 -14.27 26.47
N SER A 234 -7.16 -15.27 27.34
CA SER A 234 -7.44 -16.67 27.00
C SER A 234 -8.79 -17.07 27.55
N ASP A 235 -9.68 -17.56 26.70
CA ASP A 235 -10.96 -18.11 27.08
C ASP A 235 -11.08 -19.52 26.49
N GLY A 236 -11.02 -20.56 27.37
CA GLY A 236 -11.11 -21.95 26.93
C GLY A 236 -10.05 -22.36 25.88
N GLY A 237 -8.85 -21.74 25.88
CA GLY A 237 -7.78 -21.96 24.90
C GLY A 237 -7.88 -21.13 23.62
N ARG A 238 -8.93 -20.32 23.45
CA ARG A 238 -9.07 -19.35 22.35
C ARG A 238 -8.44 -18.03 22.77
N LYS A 239 -7.55 -17.47 21.93
CA LYS A 239 -7.08 -16.09 22.08
C LYS A 239 -8.22 -15.13 21.72
N VAL A 240 -8.58 -14.24 22.64
CA VAL A 240 -9.59 -13.20 22.45
C VAL A 240 -8.89 -11.84 22.51
N LEU A 241 -9.04 -11.04 21.46
CA LEU A 241 -8.49 -9.70 21.40
C LEU A 241 -9.35 -8.74 22.22
N GLN A 242 -8.77 -8.17 23.27
CA GLN A 242 -9.40 -7.13 24.08
C GLN A 242 -8.85 -5.75 23.71
N TYR A 243 -9.64 -4.73 24.00
CA TYR A 243 -9.31 -3.35 23.69
C TYR A 243 -9.69 -2.42 24.84
N CYS A 244 -8.77 -1.52 25.19
CA CYS A 244 -9.03 -0.47 26.17
C CYS A 244 -8.50 0.88 25.66
N LYS A 245 -9.34 1.90 25.72
CA LYS A 245 -8.98 3.29 25.43
C LYS A 245 -8.95 4.08 26.73
N PHE A 246 -7.83 4.80 26.99
CA PHE A 246 -7.70 5.58 28.20
C PHE A 246 -6.88 6.86 28.01
N VAL A 247 -7.05 7.79 28.97
CA VAL A 247 -6.27 9.04 29.06
C VAL A 247 -5.81 9.19 30.51
N GLY A 248 -4.50 9.27 30.74
CA GLY A 248 -3.93 9.24 32.09
C GLY A 248 -4.38 7.96 32.82
N ASP A 249 -5.07 8.11 33.93
CA ASP A 249 -5.62 7.01 34.72
C ASP A 249 -7.11 6.75 34.46
N THR A 250 -7.71 7.43 33.49
CA THR A 250 -9.15 7.38 33.23
C THR A 250 -9.45 6.51 32.03
N VAL A 251 -10.24 5.45 32.25
CA VAL A 251 -10.75 4.58 31.17
C VAL A 251 -11.86 5.32 30.43
N LEU A 252 -11.72 5.41 29.11
CA LEU A 252 -12.75 5.96 28.22
C LEU A 252 -13.68 4.86 27.71
N TYR A 253 -13.12 3.74 27.34
CA TYR A 253 -13.81 2.54 26.90
C TYR A 253 -12.95 1.31 27.16
N ALA A 254 -13.58 0.20 27.52
CA ALA A 254 -12.91 -1.11 27.61
C ALA A 254 -13.89 -2.22 27.21
N THR A 255 -13.46 -3.13 26.35
CA THR A 255 -14.29 -4.27 25.92
C THR A 255 -14.70 -5.16 27.08
N GLU A 256 -13.81 -5.40 28.06
CA GLU A 256 -14.13 -6.20 29.23
C GLU A 256 -15.18 -5.57 30.16
N ASN A 257 -15.37 -4.26 30.10
CA ASN A 257 -16.40 -3.56 30.84
C ASN A 257 -17.76 -3.57 30.13
N ASP A 258 -17.80 -3.94 28.85
CA ASP A 258 -19.03 -4.03 28.07
C ASP A 258 -19.64 -5.43 28.19
N THR A 259 -20.44 -5.61 29.23
CA THR A 259 -21.15 -6.86 29.53
C THR A 259 -22.55 -6.92 28.91
N LYS A 260 -22.93 -5.91 28.12
CA LYS A 260 -24.26 -5.88 27.46
C LYS A 260 -24.28 -6.90 26.33
N VAL A 261 -25.30 -7.76 26.35
CA VAL A 261 -25.57 -8.68 25.26
C VAL A 261 -26.22 -7.88 24.13
N PRO A 262 -25.71 -7.93 22.90
CA PRO A 262 -26.39 -7.31 21.76
C PRO A 262 -27.79 -7.90 21.60
N THR A 263 -28.79 -7.07 21.38
CA THR A 263 -30.17 -7.49 21.13
C THR A 263 -30.64 -7.02 19.77
N GLU A 264 -31.37 -7.87 19.07
CA GLU A 264 -32.06 -7.51 17.84
C GLU A 264 -33.58 -7.41 18.09
N GLU A 265 -34.17 -6.35 17.58
CA GLU A 265 -35.60 -6.20 17.61
C GLU A 265 -36.27 -7.11 16.57
N ARG A 266 -36.98 -8.12 17.03
CA ARG A 266 -37.75 -9.02 16.16
C ARG A 266 -39.25 -8.82 16.39
N VAL A 267 -40.03 -8.83 15.30
CA VAL A 267 -41.48 -8.86 15.39
C VAL A 267 -41.89 -10.25 15.87
N ALA A 268 -42.30 -10.34 17.15
CA ALA A 268 -42.75 -11.58 17.78
C ALA A 268 -44.23 -11.87 17.49
N GLY A 269 -45.00 -10.91 16.93
CA GLY A 269 -46.41 -11.02 16.59
C GLY A 269 -47.02 -9.66 16.33
N PHE A 270 -48.34 -9.63 16.19
CA PHE A 270 -49.07 -8.39 16.04
C PHE A 270 -50.11 -8.28 17.19
N GLU A 271 -50.24 -7.12 17.76
CA GLU A 271 -51.28 -6.80 18.70
C GLU A 271 -52.66 -6.85 18.00
N PRO A 272 -53.78 -6.99 18.72
CA PRO A 272 -55.12 -7.01 18.12
C PRO A 272 -55.50 -5.78 17.28
N ASP A 273 -54.79 -4.67 17.47
CA ASP A 273 -54.91 -3.43 16.71
C ASP A 273 -54.01 -3.39 15.44
N GLY A 274 -53.26 -4.46 15.18
CA GLY A 274 -52.37 -4.57 14.00
C GLY A 274 -50.98 -3.95 14.20
N THR A 275 -50.63 -3.43 15.39
CA THR A 275 -49.28 -2.95 15.69
C THR A 275 -48.31 -4.11 15.87
N PRO A 276 -47.09 -4.07 15.29
CA PRO A 276 -46.13 -5.12 15.47
C PRO A 276 -45.62 -5.15 16.92
N ARG A 277 -45.75 -6.29 17.56
CA ARG A 277 -45.13 -6.54 18.88
C ARG A 277 -43.67 -6.86 18.66
N VAL A 278 -42.80 -5.94 19.08
CA VAL A 278 -41.35 -6.08 18.95
C VAL A 278 -40.81 -6.69 20.24
N GLU A 279 -40.02 -7.75 20.09
CA GLU A 279 -39.31 -8.43 21.18
C GLU A 279 -37.80 -8.33 20.96
N ASN A 280 -37.08 -7.93 22.00
CA ASN A 280 -35.63 -7.87 21.96
C ASN A 280 -35.05 -9.27 22.18
N VAL A 281 -34.55 -9.88 21.12
CA VAL A 281 -33.89 -11.20 21.16
C VAL A 281 -32.39 -11.02 21.33
N PRO A 282 -31.76 -11.66 22.34
CA PRO A 282 -30.32 -11.59 22.49
C PRO A 282 -29.60 -12.24 21.29
N MET A 283 -28.65 -11.52 20.72
CA MET A 283 -27.87 -11.93 19.54
C MET A 283 -26.40 -12.01 19.90
N GLY A 284 -25.89 -13.23 20.09
CA GLY A 284 -24.47 -13.49 20.33
C GLY A 284 -23.99 -13.26 21.76
N LEU A 285 -22.70 -13.08 21.90
CA LEU A 285 -22.00 -12.88 23.17
C LEU A 285 -21.77 -11.39 23.44
N PRO A 286 -21.71 -10.96 24.72
CA PRO A 286 -21.31 -9.59 25.05
C PRO A 286 -19.84 -9.35 24.61
N MET A 287 -19.47 -8.08 24.38
CA MET A 287 -18.13 -7.69 23.93
C MET A 287 -17.04 -8.15 24.90
N SER A 288 -17.33 -8.23 26.20
CA SER A 288 -16.43 -8.75 27.21
C SER A 288 -15.97 -10.20 26.98
N LEU A 289 -16.80 -11.01 26.32
CA LEU A 289 -16.50 -12.40 25.98
C LEU A 289 -16.09 -12.59 24.52
N ARG A 290 -16.71 -11.82 23.62
CA ARG A 290 -16.43 -11.85 22.18
C ARG A 290 -15.08 -11.24 21.84
N GLY A 291 -14.69 -10.16 22.52
CA GLY A 291 -13.54 -9.35 22.22
C GLY A 291 -13.84 -8.24 21.20
N TRP A 292 -12.80 -7.48 20.84
CA TRP A 292 -12.91 -6.32 19.92
C TRP A 292 -13.16 -6.74 18.48
N TYR A 293 -12.32 -7.69 17.98
CA TYR A 293 -12.46 -8.28 16.65
C TYR A 293 -12.47 -9.80 16.74
N ASP A 294 -13.37 -10.43 15.97
CA ASP A 294 -13.57 -11.88 15.99
C ASP A 294 -12.35 -12.66 15.47
N HIS A 295 -11.54 -12.03 14.60
CA HIS A 295 -10.31 -12.65 14.08
C HIS A 295 -9.19 -12.79 15.13
N GLY A 296 -9.29 -12.12 16.27
CA GLY A 296 -8.35 -12.24 17.39
C GLY A 296 -6.94 -11.71 17.12
N LYS A 297 -6.68 -11.02 16.01
CA LYS A 297 -5.39 -10.41 15.65
C LYS A 297 -5.40 -8.92 15.96
N TYR A 298 -4.22 -8.36 16.25
CA TYR A 298 -4.06 -6.90 16.28
C TYR A 298 -4.40 -6.30 14.91
N PRO A 299 -5.13 -5.18 14.84
CA PRO A 299 -5.56 -4.57 13.58
C PRO A 299 -4.43 -3.76 12.91
N PHE A 300 -3.20 -4.25 13.00
CA PHE A 300 -2.02 -3.62 12.44
C PHE A 300 -1.24 -4.61 11.60
N VAL A 301 -0.67 -4.12 10.51
CA VAL A 301 0.22 -4.86 9.62
C VAL A 301 1.50 -4.07 9.43
N PHE A 302 2.64 -4.70 9.68
CA PHE A 302 3.96 -4.13 9.47
C PHE A 302 4.52 -4.62 8.14
N ASP A 303 4.93 -3.67 7.33
CA ASP A 303 5.55 -3.87 6.02
C ASP A 303 7.03 -3.52 6.13
N VAL A 304 7.89 -4.54 6.14
CA VAL A 304 9.32 -4.43 6.41
C VAL A 304 10.12 -4.50 5.12
N LEU A 305 11.17 -3.68 5.01
CA LEU A 305 12.04 -3.65 3.82
C LEU A 305 13.21 -4.64 3.93
N PHE A 306 14.07 -4.45 4.92
CA PHE A 306 15.20 -5.34 5.22
C PHE A 306 15.05 -5.82 6.66
N PRO A 307 14.65 -7.07 6.90
CA PRO A 307 14.34 -7.56 8.24
C PRO A 307 15.57 -7.57 9.14
N GLU A 308 15.32 -7.33 10.44
CA GLU A 308 16.31 -7.36 11.51
C GLU A 308 15.85 -8.33 12.60
N GLU A 309 16.75 -9.13 13.13
CA GLU A 309 16.43 -10.09 14.19
C GLU A 309 16.04 -9.38 15.49
N GLY A 310 15.04 -9.95 16.21
CA GLY A 310 14.60 -9.45 17.52
C GLY A 310 13.73 -8.19 17.47
N THR A 311 13.26 -7.79 16.28
CA THR A 311 12.32 -6.67 16.11
C THR A 311 11.39 -6.92 14.94
N PRO A 312 10.12 -6.49 14.98
CA PRO A 312 9.23 -6.54 13.85
C PRO A 312 9.49 -5.39 12.83
N CYS A 313 10.56 -4.64 12.99
CA CYS A 313 10.99 -3.58 12.08
C CYS A 313 12.36 -3.92 11.50
N GLY A 314 12.71 -3.28 10.39
CA GLY A 314 13.97 -3.53 9.71
C GLY A 314 14.73 -2.25 9.38
N TYR A 315 15.65 -2.34 8.41
CA TYR A 315 16.43 -1.22 7.88
C TYR A 315 15.79 -0.63 6.64
N GLY A 316 16.01 0.68 6.44
CA GLY A 316 15.68 1.38 5.21
C GLY A 316 16.89 1.63 4.30
N TYR A 317 16.64 2.14 3.10
CA TYR A 317 17.72 2.56 2.20
C TYR A 317 18.58 3.68 2.78
N ILE A 318 17.99 4.55 3.62
CA ILE A 318 18.78 5.60 4.29
C ILE A 318 19.83 4.97 5.20
N ASP A 319 19.48 3.92 5.95
CA ASP A 319 20.42 3.25 6.85
C ASP A 319 21.62 2.67 6.09
N LEU A 320 21.38 2.09 4.90
CA LEU A 320 22.43 1.53 4.04
C LEU A 320 23.28 2.61 3.36
N CYS A 321 22.64 3.66 2.86
CA CYS A 321 23.29 4.67 2.02
C CYS A 321 23.82 5.89 2.80
N LYS A 322 23.50 6.01 4.08
CA LYS A 322 23.87 7.13 4.97
C LYS A 322 25.40 7.29 5.09
N SER A 323 26.14 6.18 5.21
CA SER A 323 27.61 6.24 5.32
C SER A 323 28.28 6.70 4.00
N PRO A 324 27.99 6.12 2.83
CA PRO A 324 28.48 6.64 1.56
C PRO A 324 28.11 8.10 1.31
N GLN A 325 26.86 8.51 1.63
CA GLN A 325 26.41 9.90 1.46
C GLN A 325 27.24 10.87 2.30
N LYS A 326 27.49 10.54 3.58
CA LYS A 326 28.38 11.37 4.44
C LYS A 326 29.77 11.53 3.86
N GLN A 327 30.35 10.44 3.32
CA GLN A 327 31.67 10.47 2.70
C GLN A 327 31.69 11.35 1.46
N ILE A 328 30.64 11.29 0.62
CA ILE A 328 30.49 12.15 -0.56
C ILE A 328 30.46 13.63 -0.14
N ASP A 329 29.66 13.98 0.87
CA ASP A 329 29.53 15.36 1.33
C ASP A 329 30.82 15.89 1.97
N LEU A 330 31.54 15.06 2.75
CA LEU A 330 32.87 15.42 3.29
C LEU A 330 33.92 15.60 2.19
N MET A 331 33.92 14.74 1.17
CA MET A 331 34.82 14.92 0.02
C MET A 331 34.51 16.18 -0.77
N ASN A 332 33.23 16.46 -1.01
CA ASN A 332 32.79 17.70 -1.64
C ASN A 332 33.21 18.93 -0.81
N GLN A 333 33.11 18.88 0.52
CA GLN A 333 33.59 19.94 1.42
C GLN A 333 35.09 20.14 1.26
N ALA A 334 35.88 19.07 1.27
CA ALA A 334 37.34 19.15 1.14
C ALA A 334 37.74 19.74 -0.21
N ILE A 335 37.10 19.31 -1.30
CA ILE A 335 37.34 19.84 -2.65
C ILE A 335 36.98 21.33 -2.71
N LEU A 336 35.79 21.71 -2.21
CA LEU A 336 35.33 23.09 -2.23
C LEU A 336 36.23 24.01 -1.36
N LYS A 337 36.62 23.53 -0.18
CA LYS A 337 37.53 24.26 0.73
C LYS A 337 38.89 24.50 0.08
N ASN A 338 39.48 23.50 -0.55
CA ASN A 338 40.72 23.64 -1.27
C ASN A 338 40.60 24.61 -2.46
N THR A 339 39.51 24.50 -3.25
CA THR A 339 39.24 25.37 -4.38
C THR A 339 39.08 26.84 -3.94
N LEU A 340 38.35 27.09 -2.86
CA LEU A 340 38.18 28.42 -2.28
C LEU A 340 39.51 28.97 -1.74
N ALA A 341 40.31 28.12 -1.07
CA ALA A 341 41.63 28.52 -0.57
C ALA A 341 42.62 28.83 -1.72
N ALA A 342 42.53 28.12 -2.84
CA ALA A 342 43.34 28.40 -4.03
C ALA A 342 42.86 29.66 -4.78
N ALA A 343 41.52 29.94 -4.76
CA ALA A 343 40.94 31.10 -5.42
C ALA A 343 41.16 32.39 -4.64
N THR A 344 41.38 32.33 -3.32
CA THR A 344 41.68 33.45 -2.45
C THR A 344 43.13 33.40 -1.99
N PRO A 345 44.08 33.95 -2.75
CA PRO A 345 45.49 33.88 -2.39
C PRO A 345 45.71 34.59 -1.05
N ARG A 346 46.46 33.92 -0.16
CA ARG A 346 46.88 34.45 1.13
C ARG A 346 48.38 34.64 1.11
N PHE A 347 48.83 35.58 1.90
CA PHE A 347 50.22 35.97 1.94
C PHE A 347 50.74 36.00 3.39
N PHE A 348 51.98 35.62 3.58
CA PHE A 348 52.71 35.96 4.78
C PHE A 348 53.18 37.41 4.65
N VAL A 349 52.76 38.26 5.56
CA VAL A 349 53.18 39.66 5.61
C VAL A 349 54.02 39.87 6.87
N ARG A 350 55.17 40.55 6.74
CA ARG A 350 55.99 40.91 7.92
C ARG A 350 55.27 41.87 8.80
N ALA A 351 55.30 41.63 10.10
CA ALA A 351 54.61 42.44 11.11
C ALA A 351 55.36 43.78 11.44
N ASP A 352 56.34 44.19 10.60
CA ASP A 352 57.13 45.41 10.79
C ASP A 352 56.47 46.68 10.23
N GLY A 353 55.26 46.56 9.69
CA GLY A 353 54.50 47.69 9.12
C GLY A 353 55.04 48.17 7.75
N ALA A 354 55.92 47.40 7.11
CA ALA A 354 56.48 47.75 5.80
C ALA A 354 55.42 47.75 4.67
N VAL A 355 54.35 47.03 4.83
CA VAL A 355 53.27 46.92 3.84
C VAL A 355 51.97 47.51 4.40
N ASN A 356 51.30 48.33 3.61
CA ASN A 356 49.96 48.84 3.94
C ASN A 356 48.90 47.81 3.58
N GLU A 357 48.51 46.97 4.54
CA GLU A 357 47.56 45.87 4.37
C GLU A 357 46.17 46.35 3.91
N ASN A 358 45.71 47.51 4.36
CA ASN A 358 44.42 48.10 3.99
C ASN A 358 44.37 48.52 2.51
N GLU A 359 45.45 49.06 1.99
CA GLU A 359 45.54 49.44 0.58
C GLU A 359 45.76 48.20 -0.31
N TYR A 360 46.50 47.21 0.18
CA TYR A 360 46.69 45.94 -0.50
C TYR A 360 45.41 45.15 -0.62
N ALA A 361 44.56 45.15 0.38
CA ALA A 361 43.27 44.47 0.38
C ALA A 361 42.22 45.17 -0.50
N ASP A 362 42.40 46.48 -0.73
CA ASP A 362 41.51 47.30 -1.57
C ASP A 362 41.96 47.30 -3.02
N TRP A 363 41.52 46.29 -3.79
CA TRP A 363 41.86 46.13 -5.20
C TRP A 363 41.36 47.26 -6.13
N THR A 364 40.56 48.18 -5.63
CA THR A 364 40.16 49.38 -6.39
C THR A 364 41.25 50.46 -6.41
N LYS A 365 42.26 50.35 -5.54
CA LYS A 365 43.38 51.26 -5.49
C LYS A 365 44.53 50.76 -6.38
N PRO A 366 44.98 51.53 -7.39
CA PRO A 366 46.03 51.11 -8.30
C PRO A 366 47.46 51.15 -7.66
N PHE A 367 47.60 51.79 -6.49
CA PHE A 367 48.88 51.96 -5.78
C PHE A 367 48.75 51.51 -4.32
N VAL A 368 49.77 50.74 -3.86
CA VAL A 368 49.95 50.37 -2.46
C VAL A 368 51.17 51.08 -1.92
N HIS A 369 50.96 51.93 -0.90
CA HIS A 369 52.06 52.71 -0.27
C HIS A 369 52.84 51.82 0.70
N THR A 370 54.17 51.91 0.68
CA THR A 370 55.06 51.10 1.51
C THR A 370 55.92 52.02 2.42
N ASN A 371 56.12 51.59 3.67
CA ASN A 371 57.00 52.27 4.64
C ASN A 371 58.33 51.51 4.67
N GLY A 372 59.29 51.94 3.81
CA GLY A 372 60.63 51.40 3.79
C GLY A 372 60.91 50.46 2.54
N ASN A 373 62.04 49.78 2.54
CA ASN A 373 62.42 48.90 1.43
C ASN A 373 61.61 47.59 1.41
N LEU A 374 60.96 47.33 0.29
CA LEU A 374 60.34 46.04 0.02
C LEU A 374 61.45 45.01 -0.26
N GLY A 375 61.79 44.20 0.75
CA GLY A 375 62.56 42.98 0.55
C GLY A 375 61.69 41.85 -0.03
N SER A 376 62.31 40.86 -0.69
CA SER A 376 61.62 39.68 -1.18
C SER A 376 60.84 38.90 -0.10
N ASP A 377 61.17 39.15 1.18
CA ASP A 377 60.57 38.52 2.37
C ASP A 377 59.45 39.33 3.01
N SER A 378 59.12 40.53 2.48
CA SER A 378 58.10 41.37 3.02
C SER A 378 56.68 40.84 2.80
N ILE A 379 56.46 40.19 1.65
CA ILE A 379 55.25 39.47 1.29
C ILE A 379 55.66 38.16 0.62
N ALA A 380 55.24 37.04 1.17
CA ALA A 380 55.45 35.71 0.55
C ALA A 380 54.07 35.06 0.34
N PRO A 381 53.74 34.62 -0.90
CA PRO A 381 52.48 33.93 -1.14
C PRO A 381 52.43 32.59 -0.41
N ILE A 382 51.31 32.29 0.23
CA ILE A 382 51.03 30.95 0.77
C ILE A 382 50.55 30.09 -0.41
N HIS A 383 51.38 29.18 -0.87
CA HIS A 383 51.03 28.28 -1.94
C HIS A 383 50.07 27.19 -1.41
N THR A 384 48.84 27.23 -1.84
CA THR A 384 47.89 26.13 -1.62
C THR A 384 48.19 25.05 -2.67
N ALA A 385 48.42 23.82 -2.23
CA ALA A 385 48.62 22.70 -3.17
C ALA A 385 47.39 22.57 -4.06
N GLY A 386 47.62 22.41 -5.37
CA GLY A 386 46.55 22.14 -6.33
C GLY A 386 45.82 20.86 -5.99
N LEU A 387 44.54 20.79 -6.37
CA LEU A 387 43.74 19.61 -6.16
C LEU A 387 44.28 18.45 -7.03
N ASP A 388 44.63 17.34 -6.41
CA ASP A 388 45.03 16.14 -7.14
C ASP A 388 43.80 15.45 -7.74
N SER A 389 43.92 14.91 -8.95
CA SER A 389 42.90 14.13 -9.65
C SER A 389 42.37 12.93 -8.84
N VAL A 390 43.18 12.42 -7.92
CA VAL A 390 42.81 11.34 -6.99
C VAL A 390 41.55 11.65 -6.18
N TYR A 391 41.38 12.91 -5.74
CA TYR A 391 40.17 13.31 -4.96
C TYR A 391 38.91 13.18 -5.80
N VAL A 392 38.95 13.59 -7.07
CA VAL A 392 37.83 13.47 -7.99
C VAL A 392 37.53 11.99 -8.30
N ALA A 393 38.57 11.18 -8.49
CA ALA A 393 38.40 9.74 -8.73
C ALA A 393 37.77 9.01 -7.54
N ILE A 394 38.17 9.34 -6.30
CA ILE A 394 37.57 8.78 -5.07
C ILE A 394 36.12 9.20 -4.97
N LEU A 395 35.80 10.48 -5.21
CA LEU A 395 34.43 10.97 -5.19
C LEU A 395 33.54 10.22 -6.18
N GLN A 396 33.99 10.04 -7.41
CA GLN A 396 33.27 9.26 -8.43
C GLN A 396 33.08 7.80 -8.03
N SER A 397 34.12 7.19 -7.43
CA SER A 397 34.04 5.82 -6.90
C SER A 397 33.00 5.71 -5.79
N LYS A 398 32.92 6.69 -4.88
CA LYS A 398 31.91 6.69 -3.81
C LYS A 398 30.49 6.90 -4.32
N ILE A 399 30.31 7.70 -5.35
CA ILE A 399 29.01 7.86 -6.02
C ILE A 399 28.59 6.54 -6.70
N ALA A 400 29.53 5.87 -7.38
CA ALA A 400 29.27 4.58 -8.00
C ALA A 400 28.93 3.50 -6.95
N GLU A 401 29.70 3.42 -5.85
CA GLU A 401 29.43 2.52 -4.72
C GLU A 401 28.00 2.73 -4.17
N MET A 402 27.57 3.97 -4.00
CA MET A 402 26.25 4.30 -3.52
C MET A 402 25.14 3.86 -4.50
N LYS A 403 25.34 4.10 -5.80
CA LYS A 403 24.40 3.65 -6.84
C LYS A 403 24.29 2.12 -6.87
N GLU A 404 25.39 1.40 -6.76
CA GLU A 404 25.39 -0.07 -6.72
C GLU A 404 24.72 -0.60 -5.44
N THR A 405 25.03 -0.01 -4.27
CA THR A 405 24.41 -0.38 -2.98
C THR A 405 22.90 -0.19 -3.00
N ALA A 406 22.41 0.89 -3.59
CA ALA A 406 20.98 1.16 -3.73
C ALA A 406 20.33 0.35 -4.88
N GLY A 407 21.12 -0.33 -5.71
CA GLY A 407 20.61 -1.01 -6.90
C GLY A 407 20.05 -0.05 -7.96
N ASN A 408 20.47 1.21 -7.93
CA ASN A 408 20.02 2.27 -8.84
C ASN A 408 20.99 2.40 -10.02
N ARG A 409 21.00 1.39 -10.89
CA ARG A 409 21.87 1.36 -12.05
C ARG A 409 21.37 2.29 -13.15
N ASP A 410 22.31 2.90 -13.90
CA ASP A 410 21.96 3.84 -14.97
C ASP A 410 21.05 3.21 -16.03
N VAL A 411 21.17 1.89 -16.26
CA VAL A 411 20.30 1.14 -17.18
C VAL A 411 18.85 1.06 -16.70
N ALA A 412 18.62 0.93 -15.38
CA ALA A 412 17.28 0.93 -14.80
C ALA A 412 16.59 2.30 -14.96
N ASN A 413 17.37 3.38 -15.00
CA ASN A 413 16.89 4.77 -15.18
C ASN A 413 16.85 5.20 -16.67
N GLY A 414 16.92 4.26 -17.63
CA GLY A 414 16.86 4.57 -19.06
C GLY A 414 18.19 4.95 -19.70
N GLY A 415 19.31 4.83 -18.97
CA GLY A 415 20.65 4.97 -19.54
C GLY A 415 20.97 3.78 -20.45
N VAL A 416 21.22 4.03 -21.75
CA VAL A 416 21.61 2.97 -22.69
C VAL A 416 23.12 2.80 -22.64
N ALA A 417 23.59 1.58 -22.34
CA ALA A 417 25.01 1.25 -22.48
C ALA A 417 25.43 1.42 -23.96
N SER A 418 26.54 2.11 -24.19
CA SER A 418 27.04 2.38 -25.55
C SER A 418 27.24 1.05 -26.29
N GLY A 419 26.55 0.89 -27.45
CA GLY A 419 26.65 -0.30 -28.29
C GLY A 419 25.46 -1.26 -28.23
N VAL A 420 24.45 -1.06 -27.35
CA VAL A 420 23.25 -1.89 -27.31
C VAL A 420 22.11 -1.18 -28.03
N THR A 421 21.78 -1.64 -29.25
CA THR A 421 20.74 -1.05 -30.10
C THR A 421 19.51 -1.95 -30.26
N ALA A 422 19.58 -3.22 -29.88
CA ALA A 422 18.46 -4.15 -29.99
C ALA A 422 17.44 -3.93 -28.85
N ALA A 423 16.18 -3.69 -29.16
CA ALA A 423 15.11 -3.45 -28.20
C ALA A 423 14.96 -4.61 -27.18
N THR A 424 15.14 -5.86 -27.63
CA THR A 424 15.12 -7.05 -26.79
C THR A 424 16.27 -7.11 -25.78
N ALA A 425 17.46 -6.64 -26.17
CA ALA A 425 18.62 -6.59 -25.27
C ALA A 425 18.47 -5.47 -24.23
N ILE A 426 17.88 -4.35 -24.59
CA ILE A 426 17.56 -3.25 -23.67
C ILE A 426 16.50 -3.72 -22.66
N ALA A 427 15.45 -4.41 -23.10
CA ALA A 427 14.43 -4.98 -22.24
C ALA A 427 15.01 -6.00 -21.25
N ALA A 428 15.90 -6.90 -21.70
CA ALA A 428 16.58 -7.87 -20.84
C ALA A 428 17.49 -7.21 -19.80
N LEU A 429 18.18 -6.12 -20.16
CA LEU A 429 19.01 -5.35 -19.23
C LEU A 429 18.17 -4.60 -18.20
N GLN A 430 17.02 -4.03 -18.60
CA GLN A 430 16.07 -3.39 -17.69
C GLN A 430 15.47 -4.42 -16.73
N GLU A 431 15.10 -5.59 -17.21
CA GLU A 431 14.63 -6.69 -16.38
C GLU A 431 15.67 -7.17 -15.37
N ALA A 432 16.94 -7.31 -15.80
CA ALA A 432 18.04 -7.65 -14.91
C ALA A 432 18.33 -6.55 -13.87
N GLY A 433 18.20 -5.28 -14.24
CA GLY A 433 18.33 -4.13 -13.32
C GLY A 433 17.23 -4.07 -12.26
N GLY A 434 16.03 -4.54 -12.58
CA GLY A 434 14.86 -4.54 -11.69
C GLY A 434 14.82 -5.65 -10.63
N LYS A 435 15.79 -6.59 -10.60
CA LYS A 435 15.73 -7.74 -9.66
C LYS A 435 15.68 -7.35 -8.19
N LEU A 436 16.47 -6.34 -7.78
CA LEU A 436 16.50 -5.88 -6.39
C LEU A 436 15.18 -5.18 -6.00
N SER A 437 14.57 -4.46 -6.94
CA SER A 437 13.24 -3.84 -6.71
C SER A 437 12.13 -4.89 -6.65
N ARG A 438 12.25 -6.00 -7.39
CA ARG A 438 11.23 -7.06 -7.42
C ARG A 438 11.06 -7.72 -6.06
N ASN A 439 12.16 -8.17 -5.42
CA ASN A 439 12.08 -8.79 -4.10
C ASN A 439 11.42 -7.86 -3.06
N MET A 440 11.81 -6.59 -3.09
CA MET A 440 11.23 -5.56 -2.21
C MET A 440 9.71 -5.37 -2.44
N ILE A 441 9.26 -5.52 -3.70
CA ILE A 441 7.85 -5.42 -4.08
C ILE A 441 7.08 -6.67 -3.66
N ASP A 442 7.67 -7.86 -3.83
CA ASP A 442 7.07 -9.13 -3.42
C ASP A 442 6.83 -9.17 -1.89
N ASP A 443 7.82 -8.71 -1.08
CA ASP A 443 7.63 -8.54 0.37
C ASP A 443 6.47 -7.56 0.69
N GLY A 444 6.34 -6.49 -0.10
CA GLY A 444 5.23 -5.54 0.01
C GLY A 444 3.87 -6.17 -0.34
N TYR A 445 3.84 -7.15 -1.23
CA TYR A 445 2.62 -7.88 -1.57
C TYR A 445 2.17 -8.81 -0.45
N GLU A 446 3.09 -9.40 0.31
CA GLU A 446 2.75 -10.18 1.51
C GLU A 446 2.07 -9.31 2.55
N ALA A 447 2.64 -8.15 2.87
CA ALA A 447 2.01 -7.19 3.78
C ALA A 447 0.65 -6.70 3.27
N PHE A 448 0.51 -6.48 1.97
CA PHE A 448 -0.79 -6.13 1.36
C PHE A 448 -1.81 -7.27 1.48
N SER A 449 -1.38 -8.52 1.32
CA SER A 449 -2.23 -9.70 1.53
C SER A 449 -2.78 -9.74 2.96
N ASP A 450 -1.95 -9.43 3.96
CA ASP A 450 -2.40 -9.34 5.36
C ASP A 450 -3.42 -8.21 5.57
N VAL A 451 -3.22 -7.05 4.95
CA VAL A 451 -4.20 -5.95 4.99
C VAL A 451 -5.54 -6.38 4.40
N VAL A 452 -5.52 -7.07 3.25
CA VAL A 452 -6.75 -7.57 2.59
C VAL A 452 -7.41 -8.66 3.43
N THR A 453 -6.63 -9.54 4.05
CA THR A 453 -7.15 -10.56 4.98
C THR A 453 -7.91 -9.92 6.15
N LEU A 454 -7.34 -8.88 6.78
CA LEU A 454 -8.03 -8.14 7.84
C LEU A 454 -9.29 -7.45 7.32
N CYS A 455 -9.29 -6.94 6.08
CA CYS A 455 -10.50 -6.37 5.48
C CYS A 455 -11.59 -7.44 5.30
N ILE A 456 -11.27 -8.64 4.85
CA ILE A 456 -12.23 -9.75 4.70
C ILE A 456 -12.82 -10.12 6.07
N GLU A 457 -11.99 -10.20 7.11
CA GLU A 457 -12.46 -10.49 8.47
C GLU A 457 -13.38 -9.40 9.01
N LEU A 458 -13.09 -8.12 8.76
CA LEU A 458 -13.99 -7.02 9.13
C LEU A 458 -15.30 -7.04 8.32
N ILE A 459 -15.25 -7.42 7.04
CA ILE A 459 -16.45 -7.64 6.22
C ILE A 459 -17.29 -8.76 6.84
N ARG A 460 -16.65 -9.89 7.21
CA ARG A 460 -17.31 -11.03 7.88
C ARG A 460 -18.03 -10.59 9.15
N GLN A 461 -17.38 -9.78 9.97
CA GLN A 461 -17.92 -9.37 11.27
C GLN A 461 -19.01 -8.30 11.17
N PHE A 462 -18.87 -7.31 10.27
CA PHE A 462 -19.64 -6.08 10.34
C PHE A 462 -20.58 -5.80 9.15
N TYR A 463 -20.47 -6.51 8.02
CA TYR A 463 -21.34 -6.27 6.85
C TYR A 463 -22.67 -7.04 6.97
N SER A 464 -23.33 -6.96 8.13
CA SER A 464 -24.60 -7.67 8.40
C SER A 464 -25.77 -7.19 7.55
N LEU A 465 -25.74 -5.93 7.07
CA LEU A 465 -26.76 -5.36 6.22
C LEU A 465 -26.30 -5.30 4.76
N PRO A 466 -27.20 -5.56 3.78
CA PRO A 466 -26.86 -5.45 2.37
C PRO A 466 -26.38 -4.05 1.99
N ARG A 467 -25.21 -3.98 1.36
CA ARG A 467 -24.58 -2.74 0.89
C ARG A 467 -24.51 -2.71 -0.62
N GLN A 468 -24.72 -1.54 -1.21
CA GLN A 468 -24.63 -1.37 -2.65
C GLN A 468 -23.22 -0.91 -3.04
N PHE A 469 -22.61 -1.66 -3.95
CA PHE A 469 -21.30 -1.35 -4.51
C PHE A 469 -21.41 -1.04 -5.99
N ARG A 470 -20.79 0.04 -6.43
CA ARG A 470 -20.57 0.29 -7.85
C ARG A 470 -19.21 -0.32 -8.23
N LEU A 471 -19.27 -1.43 -8.94
CA LEU A 471 -18.08 -2.16 -9.40
C LEU A 471 -17.28 -1.36 -10.42
N LEU A 472 -16.00 -1.70 -10.59
CA LEU A 472 -15.10 -1.01 -11.53
C LEU A 472 -15.59 -1.06 -12.98
N GLY A 473 -16.36 -2.09 -13.36
CA GLY A 473 -17.03 -2.21 -14.67
C GLY A 473 -18.29 -1.37 -14.86
N GLY A 474 -18.72 -0.60 -13.84
CA GLY A 474 -19.93 0.23 -13.88
C GLY A 474 -21.21 -0.49 -13.46
N GLU A 475 -21.17 -1.79 -13.22
CA GLU A 475 -22.28 -2.58 -12.67
C GLU A 475 -22.50 -2.28 -11.19
N PHE A 476 -23.73 -2.50 -10.72
CA PHE A 476 -24.07 -2.42 -9.30
C PHE A 476 -24.22 -3.81 -8.72
N ALA A 477 -23.60 -4.06 -7.57
CA ALA A 477 -23.74 -5.29 -6.81
C ALA A 477 -24.18 -4.99 -5.39
N SER A 478 -25.10 -5.79 -4.88
CA SER A 478 -25.44 -5.81 -3.45
C SER A 478 -24.63 -6.89 -2.76
N TYR A 479 -24.09 -6.58 -1.60
CA TYR A 479 -23.28 -7.51 -0.83
C TYR A 479 -23.58 -7.41 0.67
N ASP A 480 -23.64 -8.56 1.31
CA ASP A 480 -23.71 -8.75 2.77
C ASP A 480 -22.77 -9.89 3.18
N ASN A 481 -22.61 -10.10 4.48
CA ASN A 481 -21.72 -11.12 5.02
C ASN A 481 -22.35 -12.51 5.17
N ALA A 482 -23.56 -12.74 4.67
CA ALA A 482 -24.26 -14.02 4.86
C ALA A 482 -23.46 -15.21 4.31
N GLY A 483 -22.77 -15.03 3.17
CA GLY A 483 -21.90 -16.05 2.58
C GLY A 483 -20.57 -16.28 3.30
N LEU A 484 -20.20 -15.44 4.28
CA LEU A 484 -18.98 -15.56 5.07
C LEU A 484 -19.21 -16.18 6.46
N GLN A 485 -20.47 -16.36 6.85
CA GLN A 485 -20.83 -16.92 8.15
C GLN A 485 -20.55 -18.42 8.23
N PRO A 486 -20.34 -18.96 9.45
CA PRO A 486 -20.17 -20.39 9.64
C PRO A 486 -21.33 -21.20 9.07
N VAL A 487 -21.04 -22.18 8.24
CA VAL A 487 -22.03 -23.10 7.64
C VAL A 487 -22.11 -24.36 8.49
N ALA A 488 -23.31 -24.72 8.93
CA ALA A 488 -23.53 -25.96 9.63
C ALA A 488 -23.41 -27.15 8.64
N MET A 489 -22.55 -28.10 8.96
CA MET A 489 -22.40 -29.37 8.25
C MET A 489 -22.95 -30.50 9.14
N SER A 490 -23.86 -31.30 8.62
CA SER A 490 -24.44 -32.42 9.35
C SER A 490 -24.12 -33.72 8.64
N ASP A 491 -23.34 -34.60 9.25
CA ASP A 491 -23.08 -35.97 8.82
C ASP A 491 -24.07 -36.98 9.45
N GLY A 492 -25.23 -36.48 9.85
CA GLY A 492 -26.32 -37.32 10.39
C GLY A 492 -26.26 -37.60 11.89
N VAL A 493 -25.11 -37.44 12.55
CA VAL A 493 -24.91 -37.69 14.00
C VAL A 493 -24.31 -36.48 14.74
N GLU A 494 -23.40 -35.76 14.10
CA GLU A 494 -22.76 -34.58 14.69
C GLU A 494 -22.96 -33.34 13.80
N VAL A 495 -23.23 -32.19 14.41
CA VAL A 495 -23.27 -30.90 13.73
C VAL A 495 -21.91 -30.24 13.91
N SER A 496 -21.13 -30.17 12.83
CA SER A 496 -19.90 -29.38 12.77
C SER A 496 -20.16 -28.07 12.02
N TYR A 497 -19.34 -27.07 12.32
CA TYR A 497 -19.43 -25.78 11.63
C TYR A 497 -18.16 -25.55 10.79
N ARG A 498 -18.36 -25.25 9.52
CA ARG A 498 -17.30 -24.84 8.60
C ARG A 498 -17.34 -23.32 8.44
N VAL A 499 -16.20 -22.70 8.60
CA VAL A 499 -16.03 -21.26 8.30
C VAL A 499 -15.41 -21.14 6.91
N PRO A 500 -16.03 -20.40 5.97
CA PRO A 500 -15.44 -20.16 4.66
C PRO A 500 -14.07 -19.51 4.78
N THR A 501 -13.05 -20.09 4.13
CA THR A 501 -11.68 -19.59 4.13
C THR A 501 -11.21 -19.36 2.70
N PHE A 502 -10.39 -18.33 2.51
CA PHE A 502 -9.95 -17.90 1.20
C PHE A 502 -8.43 -17.79 1.16
N ASP A 503 -7.86 -18.07 0.00
CA ASP A 503 -6.48 -17.73 -0.32
C ASP A 503 -6.47 -16.42 -1.14
N LEU A 504 -5.38 -15.69 -1.04
CA LEU A 504 -5.20 -14.44 -1.76
C LEU A 504 -4.07 -14.57 -2.77
N GLU A 505 -4.34 -14.19 -4.00
CA GLU A 505 -3.34 -14.01 -5.03
C GLU A 505 -3.22 -12.50 -5.29
N ILE A 506 -2.01 -11.98 -5.13
CA ILE A 506 -1.73 -10.56 -5.37
C ILE A 506 -1.05 -10.43 -6.72
N SER A 507 -1.63 -9.63 -7.59
CA SER A 507 -1.07 -9.30 -8.89
C SER A 507 -0.75 -7.81 -8.99
N ALA A 508 0.25 -7.46 -9.82
CA ALA A 508 0.54 -6.06 -10.09
C ALA A 508 -0.54 -5.45 -10.99
N GLN A 509 -1.13 -4.34 -10.57
CA GLN A 509 -1.95 -3.52 -11.45
C GLN A 509 -1.01 -2.72 -12.37
N GLN A 510 -0.70 -3.26 -13.54
CA GLN A 510 0.20 -2.59 -14.48
C GLN A 510 -0.56 -1.54 -15.30
N GLU A 511 -0.49 -0.30 -14.92
CA GLU A 511 -0.95 0.87 -15.68
C GLU A 511 0.15 1.42 -16.62
N ASN A 512 0.95 0.56 -17.24
CA ASN A 512 1.96 1.02 -18.18
C ASN A 512 1.30 1.37 -19.54
N PRO A 513 1.39 2.62 -20.05
CA PRO A 513 0.83 3.00 -21.34
C PRO A 513 1.34 2.14 -22.51
N TYR A 514 2.57 1.67 -22.44
CA TYR A 514 3.15 0.78 -23.46
C TYR A 514 2.45 -0.59 -23.46
N LYS A 515 2.08 -1.15 -22.32
CA LYS A 515 1.32 -2.39 -22.25
C LYS A 515 -0.10 -2.23 -22.75
N THR A 516 -0.71 -1.08 -22.54
CA THR A 516 -2.04 -0.77 -23.13
C THR A 516 -1.98 -0.80 -24.66
N MET A 517 -0.90 -0.27 -25.27
CA MET A 517 -0.68 -0.38 -26.71
C MET A 517 -0.45 -1.82 -27.16
N GLU A 518 0.31 -2.58 -26.41
CA GLU A 518 0.58 -4.01 -26.67
C GLU A 518 -0.70 -4.86 -26.55
N TYR A 519 -1.54 -4.62 -25.55
CA TYR A 519 -2.86 -5.26 -25.42
C TYR A 519 -3.81 -4.87 -26.54
N ASN A 520 -3.80 -3.61 -26.97
CA ASN A 520 -4.60 -3.18 -28.13
C ASN A 520 -4.14 -3.84 -29.43
N GLN A 521 -2.83 -4.02 -29.61
CA GLN A 521 -2.27 -4.75 -30.74
C GLN A 521 -2.62 -6.25 -30.67
N LEU A 522 -2.50 -6.85 -29.50
CA LEU A 522 -2.89 -8.24 -29.27
C LEU A 522 -4.39 -8.47 -29.54
N ALA A 523 -5.25 -7.59 -29.04
CA ALA A 523 -6.70 -7.65 -29.31
C ALA A 523 -7.02 -7.57 -30.81
N LEU A 524 -6.34 -6.68 -31.55
CA LEU A 524 -6.47 -6.59 -33.00
C LEU A 524 -5.97 -7.85 -33.73
N GLN A 525 -4.86 -8.44 -33.28
CA GLN A 525 -4.34 -9.68 -33.83
C GLN A 525 -5.29 -10.85 -33.57
N LEU A 526 -5.83 -10.97 -32.33
CA LEU A 526 -6.82 -12.00 -32.00
C LEU A 526 -8.09 -11.86 -32.86
N PHE A 527 -8.55 -10.63 -33.07
CA PHE A 527 -9.67 -10.37 -33.98
C PHE A 527 -9.36 -10.77 -35.43
N GLN A 528 -8.17 -10.43 -35.93
CA GLN A 528 -7.73 -10.78 -37.30
C GLN A 528 -7.55 -12.28 -37.49
N MET A 529 -7.08 -13.00 -36.45
CA MET A 529 -6.96 -14.47 -36.47
C MET A 529 -8.29 -15.19 -36.35
N GLY A 530 -9.40 -14.48 -36.14
CA GLY A 530 -10.74 -15.05 -36.08
C GLY A 530 -11.09 -15.72 -34.74
N PHE A 531 -10.44 -15.35 -33.65
CA PHE A 531 -10.67 -15.91 -32.30
C PHE A 531 -12.12 -15.77 -31.81
N PHE A 532 -12.85 -14.80 -32.35
CA PHE A 532 -14.25 -14.55 -32.01
C PHE A 532 -15.25 -15.29 -32.90
N ARG A 533 -14.75 -16.13 -33.81
CA ARG A 533 -15.62 -16.96 -34.65
C ARG A 533 -16.08 -18.18 -33.86
N SER A 534 -17.36 -18.50 -33.92
CA SER A 534 -17.97 -19.59 -33.18
C SER A 534 -17.46 -20.98 -33.63
N ASP A 535 -17.00 -21.12 -34.88
CA ASP A 535 -16.41 -22.36 -35.42
C ASP A 535 -15.01 -22.68 -34.84
N MET A 536 -14.32 -21.69 -34.30
CA MET A 536 -12.98 -21.81 -33.70
C MET A 536 -12.98 -21.60 -32.17
N ALA A 537 -14.14 -21.53 -31.52
CA ALA A 537 -14.28 -21.17 -30.12
C ALA A 537 -13.49 -22.08 -29.16
N GLU A 538 -13.49 -23.40 -29.38
CA GLU A 538 -12.76 -24.36 -28.53
C GLU A 538 -11.24 -24.18 -28.64
N GLN A 539 -10.73 -23.96 -29.84
CA GLN A 539 -9.31 -23.72 -30.09
C GLN A 539 -8.87 -22.35 -29.51
N ALA A 540 -9.72 -21.33 -29.64
CA ALA A 540 -9.51 -20.02 -29.06
C ALA A 540 -9.47 -20.07 -27.52
N LEU A 541 -10.36 -20.82 -26.88
CA LEU A 541 -10.35 -21.01 -25.42
C LEU A 541 -9.06 -21.69 -24.95
N ARG A 542 -8.62 -22.77 -25.62
CA ARG A 542 -7.35 -23.43 -25.28
C ARG A 542 -6.13 -22.52 -25.46
N CYS A 543 -6.13 -21.70 -26.50
CA CYS A 543 -5.06 -20.74 -26.72
C CYS A 543 -5.07 -19.64 -25.65
N LEU A 544 -6.26 -19.17 -25.25
CA LEU A 544 -6.40 -18.19 -24.15
C LEU A 544 -5.94 -18.78 -22.81
N GLU A 545 -6.09 -20.08 -22.56
CA GLU A 545 -5.58 -20.73 -21.35
C GLU A 545 -4.05 -20.63 -21.23
N LEU A 546 -3.32 -20.61 -22.34
CA LEU A 546 -1.87 -20.48 -22.38
C LEU A 546 -1.40 -19.02 -22.32
N MET A 547 -2.29 -18.05 -22.52
CA MET A 547 -1.97 -16.62 -22.50
C MET A 547 -2.21 -16.03 -21.11
N GLN A 548 -1.37 -15.07 -20.72
CA GLN A 548 -1.51 -14.30 -19.49
C GLN A 548 -1.70 -12.83 -19.81
N PHE A 549 -2.93 -12.34 -19.72
CA PHE A 549 -3.25 -10.92 -19.86
C PHE A 549 -4.53 -10.56 -19.10
N ARG A 550 -4.68 -9.28 -18.79
CA ARG A 550 -5.85 -8.74 -18.07
C ARG A 550 -7.13 -8.98 -18.88
N SER A 551 -8.22 -9.35 -18.20
CA SER A 551 -9.53 -9.64 -18.81
C SER A 551 -9.60 -10.92 -19.68
N LYS A 552 -8.65 -11.84 -19.52
CA LYS A 552 -8.64 -13.16 -20.15
C LYS A 552 -9.96 -13.90 -19.91
N ASP A 553 -10.45 -13.90 -18.67
CA ASP A 553 -11.68 -14.60 -18.28
C ASP A 553 -12.93 -13.98 -18.90
N THR A 554 -12.98 -12.65 -18.96
CA THR A 554 -14.08 -11.93 -19.64
C THR A 554 -14.11 -12.28 -21.12
N LEU A 555 -12.95 -12.37 -21.78
CA LEU A 555 -12.85 -12.76 -23.17
C LEU A 555 -13.28 -14.21 -23.37
N ALA A 556 -12.85 -15.12 -22.49
CA ALA A 556 -13.25 -16.52 -22.51
C ALA A 556 -14.75 -16.70 -22.28
N GLU A 557 -15.36 -15.89 -21.41
CA GLU A 557 -16.82 -15.88 -21.21
C GLU A 557 -17.57 -15.42 -22.46
N VAL A 558 -17.14 -14.36 -23.12
CA VAL A 558 -17.75 -13.86 -24.38
C VAL A 558 -17.68 -14.93 -25.47
N ILE A 559 -16.54 -15.62 -25.60
CA ILE A 559 -16.39 -16.71 -26.59
C ILE A 559 -17.31 -17.90 -26.25
N ARG A 560 -17.39 -18.31 -24.97
CA ARG A 560 -18.29 -19.37 -24.51
C ARG A 560 -19.76 -19.01 -24.72
N GLN A 561 -20.14 -17.76 -24.48
CA GLN A 561 -21.50 -17.30 -24.70
C GLN A 561 -21.86 -17.31 -26.19
N GLY A 562 -20.95 -16.83 -27.05
CA GLY A 562 -21.12 -16.90 -28.51
C GLY A 562 -21.25 -18.34 -29.03
N GLN A 563 -20.50 -19.28 -28.46
CA GLN A 563 -20.62 -20.72 -28.78
C GLN A 563 -21.99 -21.27 -28.36
N LYS A 564 -22.43 -21.01 -27.12
CA LYS A 564 -23.75 -21.44 -26.61
C LYS A 564 -24.90 -20.91 -27.46
N GLU A 565 -24.84 -19.64 -27.88
CA GLU A 565 -25.87 -19.07 -28.77
C GLU A 565 -25.88 -19.72 -30.14
N THR A 566 -24.72 -20.10 -30.68
CA THR A 566 -24.61 -20.79 -31.96
C THR A 566 -25.13 -22.20 -31.85
N ASP A 567 -24.79 -22.93 -30.79
CA ASP A 567 -25.27 -24.30 -30.53
C ASP A 567 -26.78 -24.32 -30.32
N GLN A 568 -27.35 -23.36 -29.59
CA GLN A 568 -28.80 -23.21 -29.42
C GLN A 568 -29.49 -22.92 -30.75
N LYS A 569 -28.94 -22.06 -31.60
CA LYS A 569 -29.48 -21.78 -32.91
C LYS A 569 -29.43 -23.02 -33.82
N ALA A 570 -28.33 -23.77 -33.80
CA ALA A 570 -28.18 -25.01 -34.53
C ALA A 570 -29.19 -26.06 -34.06
N TRP A 571 -29.34 -26.24 -32.75
CA TRP A 571 -30.32 -27.16 -32.16
C TRP A 571 -31.77 -26.77 -32.51
N LEU A 572 -32.12 -25.47 -32.39
CA LEU A 572 -33.45 -24.96 -32.76
C LEU A 572 -33.74 -25.20 -34.24
N THR A 573 -32.76 -24.98 -35.11
CA THR A 573 -32.91 -25.20 -36.57
C THR A 573 -33.14 -26.69 -36.87
N GLU A 574 -32.39 -27.56 -36.21
CA GLU A 574 -32.55 -29.02 -36.36
C GLU A 574 -33.87 -29.51 -35.78
N ALA A 575 -34.31 -29.01 -34.63
CA ALA A 575 -35.61 -29.30 -34.04
C ALA A 575 -36.76 -28.86 -34.94
N LEU A 576 -36.64 -27.65 -35.55
CA LEU A 576 -37.60 -27.16 -36.51
C LEU A 576 -37.66 -28.03 -37.78
N ARG A 577 -36.51 -28.43 -38.33
CA ARG A 577 -36.44 -29.36 -39.47
C ARG A 577 -37.15 -30.67 -39.16
N ARG A 578 -36.91 -31.26 -38.00
CA ARG A 578 -37.57 -32.50 -37.55
C ARG A 578 -39.07 -32.32 -37.39
N ALA A 579 -39.51 -31.23 -36.76
CA ALA A 579 -40.91 -30.93 -36.57
C ALA A 579 -41.67 -30.76 -37.92
N VAL A 580 -41.06 -30.03 -38.88
CA VAL A 580 -41.64 -29.82 -40.21
C VAL A 580 -41.67 -31.11 -41.01
N THR A 581 -40.63 -31.96 -40.92
CA THR A 581 -40.60 -33.29 -41.58
C THR A 581 -41.67 -34.23 -41.03
N LEU A 582 -41.96 -34.15 -39.72
CA LEU A 582 -43.04 -34.92 -39.11
C LEU A 582 -44.42 -34.41 -39.53
N LEU A 583 -44.60 -33.09 -39.65
CA LEU A 583 -45.82 -32.48 -40.14
C LEU A 583 -46.08 -32.83 -41.61
N ASP A 584 -45.06 -32.81 -42.47
CA ASP A 584 -45.18 -33.20 -43.87
C ASP A 584 -45.57 -34.68 -44.02
N LYS A 585 -45.00 -35.56 -43.16
CA LYS A 585 -45.39 -36.99 -43.15
C LYS A 585 -46.81 -37.21 -42.64
N SER A 586 -47.33 -36.36 -41.74
CA SER A 586 -48.66 -36.52 -41.15
C SER A 586 -49.77 -35.88 -41.98
N GLN A 587 -49.48 -34.79 -42.72
CA GLN A 587 -50.49 -34.02 -43.43
C GLN A 587 -50.29 -33.96 -44.96
N GLY A 588 -49.23 -34.57 -45.50
CA GLY A 588 -48.93 -34.61 -46.95
C GLY A 588 -48.58 -33.22 -47.52
N THR A 589 -48.00 -32.33 -46.72
CA THR A 589 -47.60 -30.99 -47.11
C THR A 589 -46.14 -30.98 -47.55
N HIS A 590 -45.73 -29.99 -48.36
CA HIS A 590 -44.33 -29.78 -48.80
C HIS A 590 -43.65 -28.61 -48.04
N LEU A 591 -43.90 -28.46 -46.76
CA LEU A 591 -43.39 -27.40 -45.95
C LEU A 591 -41.87 -27.51 -45.69
N ALA A 592 -41.31 -28.72 -45.68
CA ALA A 592 -39.88 -28.94 -45.52
C ALA A 592 -39.04 -28.31 -46.63
N GLU A 593 -39.47 -28.47 -47.88
CA GLU A 593 -38.79 -27.84 -49.03
C GLU A 593 -38.87 -26.29 -49.00
N ALA A 594 -39.99 -25.76 -48.51
CA ALA A 594 -40.17 -24.32 -48.36
C ALA A 594 -39.28 -23.76 -47.25
N LEU A 595 -39.14 -24.47 -46.13
CA LEU A 595 -38.27 -24.08 -45.01
C LEU A 595 -36.80 -24.13 -45.40
N GLU A 596 -36.36 -25.15 -46.15
CA GLU A 596 -34.98 -25.25 -46.62
C GLU A 596 -34.63 -24.10 -47.58
N ARG A 597 -35.49 -23.77 -48.51
CA ARG A 597 -35.30 -22.61 -49.42
C ARG A 597 -35.22 -21.27 -48.64
N GLU A 598 -35.99 -21.12 -47.56
CA GLU A 598 -35.98 -19.89 -46.75
C GLU A 598 -34.70 -19.81 -45.88
N LEU A 599 -34.22 -20.94 -45.31
CA LEU A 599 -32.96 -21.05 -44.58
C LEU A 599 -31.76 -20.75 -45.49
N GLU A 600 -31.68 -21.36 -46.69
CA GLU A 600 -30.63 -21.09 -47.68
C GLU A 600 -30.61 -19.62 -48.12
N LYS A 601 -31.79 -19.00 -48.27
CA LYS A 601 -31.92 -17.59 -48.63
C LYS A 601 -31.39 -16.68 -47.54
N ARG A 602 -31.63 -17.03 -46.26
CA ARG A 602 -31.10 -16.29 -45.09
C ARG A 602 -29.59 -16.47 -44.89
N GLU A 603 -29.07 -17.68 -45.06
CA GLU A 603 -27.63 -17.94 -45.01
C GLU A 603 -26.88 -17.21 -46.14
N SER A 604 -27.39 -17.21 -47.33
CA SER A 604 -26.79 -16.49 -48.47
C SER A 604 -26.89 -14.97 -48.34
N SER A 605 -27.96 -14.43 -47.72
CA SER A 605 -28.09 -12.98 -47.45
C SER A 605 -27.29 -12.52 -46.26
N GLY A 606 -27.15 -13.34 -45.21
CA GLY A 606 -26.31 -13.07 -44.04
C GLY A 606 -24.82 -13.00 -44.38
N GLY A 607 -24.34 -13.94 -45.20
CA GLY A 607 -22.96 -13.96 -45.70
C GLY A 607 -22.60 -12.72 -46.54
N LYS A 608 -23.49 -12.27 -47.41
CA LYS A 608 -23.30 -11.05 -48.22
C LYS A 608 -23.33 -9.76 -47.38
N ALA A 609 -24.18 -9.68 -46.34
CA ALA A 609 -24.25 -8.53 -45.44
C ALA A 609 -23.00 -8.45 -44.53
N ALA A 610 -22.46 -9.57 -44.10
CA ALA A 610 -21.23 -9.62 -43.32
C ALA A 610 -19.99 -9.24 -44.16
N ALA A 611 -19.91 -9.71 -45.40
CA ALA A 611 -18.83 -9.37 -46.34
C ALA A 611 -18.84 -7.88 -46.76
N LEU A 612 -20.03 -7.30 -46.97
CA LEU A 612 -20.17 -5.87 -47.25
C LEU A 612 -19.76 -5.00 -46.04
N ARG A 613 -20.14 -5.35 -44.84
CA ARG A 613 -19.74 -4.61 -43.62
C ARG A 613 -18.24 -4.66 -43.36
N SER A 614 -17.58 -5.80 -43.66
CA SER A 614 -16.12 -5.93 -43.49
C SER A 614 -15.35 -5.11 -44.56
N SER A 615 -15.83 -5.06 -45.80
CA SER A 615 -15.21 -4.27 -46.88
C SER A 615 -15.33 -2.76 -46.65
N ASP A 616 -16.47 -2.30 -46.12
CA ASP A 616 -16.70 -0.88 -45.80
C ASP A 616 -15.84 -0.43 -44.59
N ALA A 617 -15.65 -1.26 -43.60
CA ALA A 617 -14.79 -0.99 -42.46
C ALA A 617 -13.31 -0.86 -42.87
N VAL A 618 -12.82 -1.76 -43.73
CA VAL A 618 -11.45 -1.70 -44.30
C VAL A 618 -11.24 -0.48 -45.18
N THR A 619 -12.26 -0.10 -45.95
CA THR A 619 -12.18 1.09 -46.81
C THR A 619 -12.14 2.39 -46.01
N ARG A 620 -12.94 2.50 -44.93
CA ARG A 620 -12.91 3.66 -44.02
C ARG A 620 -11.58 3.79 -43.32
N GLN A 621 -11.00 2.66 -42.87
CA GLN A 621 -9.71 2.66 -42.20
C GLN A 621 -8.57 3.09 -43.12
N ARG A 622 -8.56 2.65 -44.41
CA ARG A 622 -7.60 3.10 -45.41
C ARG A 622 -7.73 4.59 -45.74
N GLN A 623 -8.94 5.13 -45.71
CA GLN A 623 -9.18 6.58 -45.89
C GLN A 623 -8.70 7.40 -44.69
N ALA A 624 -8.95 6.93 -43.46
CA ALA A 624 -8.47 7.57 -42.23
C ALA A 624 -6.93 7.58 -42.12
N THR A 625 -6.27 6.47 -42.51
CA THR A 625 -4.79 6.39 -42.54
C THR A 625 -4.19 7.32 -43.61
N ARG A 626 -4.83 7.48 -44.76
CA ARG A 626 -4.38 8.42 -45.81
C ARG A 626 -4.55 9.89 -45.41
N GLN A 627 -5.53 10.23 -44.58
CA GLN A 627 -5.71 11.61 -44.06
C GLN A 627 -4.70 11.93 -42.92
N ALA A 628 -4.28 10.93 -42.14
CA ALA A 628 -3.29 11.12 -41.07
C ALA A 628 -1.83 11.27 -41.55
N VAL A 629 -1.53 10.92 -42.82
CA VAL A 629 -0.16 10.94 -43.40
C VAL A 629 0.07 12.19 -44.31
N ARG A 630 -0.80 13.18 -44.31
CA ARG A 630 -0.48 14.45 -44.98
C ARG A 630 0.31 15.37 -44.05
N PRO A 631 1.59 15.65 -44.33
CA PRO A 631 2.36 16.62 -43.54
C PRO A 631 1.79 18.03 -43.81
N ARG A 632 1.70 18.80 -42.72
CA ARG A 632 1.49 20.25 -42.76
C ARG A 632 2.80 20.95 -43.09
#